data_f9282a2e5dafd912fdd566add53e969d
#
_entry.id   f9282a2e5dafd912fdd566add53e969d
#
_cell.length_a   1.000
_cell.length_b   1.000
_cell.length_c   1.000
_cell.angle_alpha   90.00
_cell.angle_beta   90.00
_cell.angle_gamma   90.00
#
_symmetry.space_group_name_H-M   'P 1'
#
loop_
_entity.id
_entity.type
_entity.pdbx_description
1 polymer ?
#
loop_
_entity_poly.entity_id
_entity_poly.type
_entity_poly.pdbx_seq_one_letter_code
_entity_poly.pdbx_strand_id
1 'polypeptide(L)'
;QRWLGLSRTDASGLLSMATLYVGSHQQFRALVNGTAASLLDVGSGTGTETQKLASILESDDVACLESSKAMRVTLRGMGFRAEATPDELGDDAFAAASLLNVLDRCDEPGALLNLVADRVADGGLILIASVLPYSPMVHEGRWLSPYGKAQSRRAKRPLQVKPARTFEAGAINFVNSVQAARPGLELERWTRLPYVSSGDTGRTHYVLDQAVFAFRNAMKDAPPAACAKRGDDQIYKWLGTHIEGGGE
;
A
#
# COMPACT_ATOMS: atom_id res chain seq x y z
N GLN A 1 -14.85 -3.00 20.93
CA GLN A 1 -14.67 -2.52 19.54
C GLN A 1 -15.82 -1.60 19.10
N ARG A 2 -17.08 -2.08 19.20
CA ARG A 2 -18.28 -1.31 18.82
C ARG A 2 -18.45 -0.01 19.62
N TRP A 3 -17.99 0.00 20.86
CA TRP A 3 -18.11 1.13 21.79
C TRP A 3 -17.15 2.27 21.45
N LEU A 4 -16.00 1.95 20.82
CA LEU A 4 -14.97 2.92 20.48
C LEU A 4 -15.00 3.35 19.01
N GLY A 5 -15.91 2.81 18.18
CA GLY A 5 -15.95 3.09 16.75
C GLY A 5 -14.73 2.58 15.95
N LEU A 6 -13.93 1.71 16.56
CA LEU A 6 -12.72 1.16 15.94
C LEU A 6 -13.06 -0.01 15.01
N SER A 7 -12.43 -0.05 13.85
CA SER A 7 -12.41 -1.25 13.01
C SER A 7 -11.62 -2.38 13.67
N ARG A 8 -11.73 -3.62 13.15
CA ARG A 8 -10.90 -4.72 13.63
C ARG A 8 -9.42 -4.44 13.40
N THR A 9 -9.10 -3.88 12.26
CA THR A 9 -7.72 -3.51 11.90
C THR A 9 -7.17 -2.46 12.85
N ASP A 10 -7.96 -1.43 13.17
CA ASP A 10 -7.57 -0.40 14.13
C ASP A 10 -7.30 -0.99 15.51
N ALA A 11 -8.22 -1.82 16.01
CA ALA A 11 -8.07 -2.46 17.32
C ALA A 11 -6.85 -3.37 17.36
N SER A 12 -6.62 -4.17 16.30
CA SER A 12 -5.45 -5.05 16.22
C SER A 12 -4.15 -4.26 16.16
N GLY A 13 -4.11 -3.17 15.40
CA GLY A 13 -2.94 -2.31 15.32
C GLY A 13 -2.63 -1.59 16.64
N LEU A 14 -3.64 -1.02 17.29
CA LEU A 14 -3.48 -0.36 18.59
C LEU A 14 -3.00 -1.31 19.70
N LEU A 15 -3.37 -2.59 19.60
CA LEU A 15 -2.93 -3.63 20.53
C LEU A 15 -1.61 -4.29 20.12
N SER A 16 -0.96 -3.79 19.05
CA SER A 16 0.24 -4.39 18.44
C SER A 16 0.07 -5.89 18.08
N MET A 17 -1.18 -6.30 17.82
CA MET A 17 -1.52 -7.68 17.45
C MET A 17 -1.50 -7.90 15.93
N ALA A 18 -1.44 -6.85 15.15
CA ALA A 18 -1.43 -6.90 13.69
C ALA A 18 -0.04 -6.55 13.16
N THR A 19 0.94 -7.36 13.44
CA THR A 19 2.24 -7.23 12.79
C THR A 19 2.18 -7.87 11.41
N LEU A 20 2.34 -7.04 10.40
CA LEU A 20 2.59 -7.47 9.03
C LEU A 20 4.10 -7.51 8.85
N TYR A 21 4.62 -8.62 8.36
CA TYR A 21 6.03 -8.75 8.05
C TYR A 21 6.20 -8.97 6.56
N VAL A 22 6.75 -7.97 5.89
CA VAL A 22 7.01 -7.99 4.44
C VAL A 22 8.43 -8.48 4.14
N GLY A 23 9.41 -8.01 4.88
CA GLY A 23 10.78 -8.42 4.70
C GLY A 23 11.72 -7.94 5.82
N SER A 24 12.92 -8.54 5.90
CA SER A 24 13.97 -8.09 6.81
C SER A 24 14.70 -6.86 6.26
N HIS A 25 15.44 -6.16 7.12
CA HIS A 25 16.34 -5.09 6.70
C HIS A 25 17.31 -5.56 5.60
N GLN A 26 17.89 -6.76 5.76
CA GLN A 26 18.83 -7.30 4.79
C GLN A 26 18.18 -7.57 3.44
N GLN A 27 16.94 -8.10 3.43
CA GLN A 27 16.19 -8.38 2.20
C GLN A 27 15.83 -7.09 1.45
N PHE A 28 15.33 -6.08 2.17
CA PHE A 28 15.06 -4.79 1.56
C PHE A 28 16.33 -4.09 1.08
N ARG A 29 17.41 -4.13 1.87
CA ARG A 29 18.71 -3.55 1.47
C ARG A 29 19.30 -4.21 0.21
N ALA A 30 19.06 -5.51 0.02
CA ALA A 30 19.46 -6.21 -1.21
C ALA A 30 18.59 -5.83 -2.43
N LEU A 31 17.37 -5.39 -2.18
CA LEU A 31 16.41 -5.02 -3.23
C LEU A 31 16.59 -3.56 -3.67
N VAL A 32 16.89 -2.65 -2.74
CA VAL A 32 17.06 -1.22 -3.03
C VAL A 32 18.53 -0.88 -3.30
N ASN A 33 18.75 0.04 -4.23
CA ASN A 33 20.07 0.60 -4.51
C ASN A 33 20.11 2.06 -4.03
N GLY A 34 21.05 2.37 -3.13
CA GLY A 34 21.28 3.73 -2.67
C GLY A 34 20.32 4.18 -1.58
N THR A 35 20.31 5.49 -1.38
CA THR A 35 19.53 6.20 -0.38
C THR A 35 18.43 7.04 -1.03
N ALA A 36 17.45 7.47 -0.26
CA ALA A 36 16.36 8.34 -0.71
C ALA A 36 16.01 9.32 0.43
N ALA A 37 16.29 10.60 0.24
CA ALA A 37 16.13 11.62 1.27
C ALA A 37 14.68 11.74 1.79
N SER A 38 13.69 11.39 0.96
CA SER A 38 12.28 11.42 1.32
C SER A 38 11.55 10.16 0.87
N LEU A 39 10.60 9.69 1.69
CA LEU A 39 9.82 8.48 1.48
C LEU A 39 8.32 8.78 1.64
N LEU A 40 7.53 8.41 0.63
CA LEU A 40 6.07 8.32 0.72
C LEU A 40 5.66 6.86 0.91
N ASP A 41 5.08 6.51 2.06
CA ASP A 41 4.56 5.17 2.30
C ASP A 41 3.03 5.18 2.26
N VAL A 42 2.46 4.35 1.40
CA VAL A 42 1.01 4.30 1.17
C VAL A 42 0.43 3.03 1.77
N GLY A 43 -0.57 3.20 2.66
CA GLY A 43 -1.13 2.12 3.46
C GLY A 43 -0.17 1.70 4.58
N SER A 44 0.44 2.66 5.24
CA SER A 44 1.52 2.47 6.22
C SER A 44 1.15 1.62 7.44
N GLY A 45 -0.16 1.48 7.72
CA GLY A 45 -0.64 0.70 8.85
C GLY A 45 -0.03 1.15 10.19
N THR A 46 0.61 0.22 10.88
CA THR A 46 1.29 0.51 12.18
C THR A 46 2.62 1.23 12.06
N GLY A 47 3.15 1.42 10.85
CA GLY A 47 4.43 2.08 10.60
C GLY A 47 5.67 1.19 10.76
N THR A 48 5.51 -0.09 11.06
CA THR A 48 6.65 -1.00 11.28
C THR A 48 7.51 -1.17 10.03
N GLU A 49 6.87 -1.38 8.87
CA GLU A 49 7.59 -1.48 7.59
C GLU A 49 8.09 -0.11 7.13
N THR A 50 7.31 0.97 7.36
CA THR A 50 7.70 2.36 7.09
C THR A 50 9.00 2.73 7.80
N GLN A 51 9.09 2.46 9.12
CA GLN A 51 10.29 2.73 9.91
C GLN A 51 11.52 1.95 9.40
N LYS A 52 11.30 0.70 9.01
CA LYS A 52 12.33 -0.15 8.42
C LYS A 52 12.85 0.42 7.10
N LEU A 53 11.94 0.79 6.19
CA LEU A 53 12.31 1.38 4.91
C LEU A 53 12.98 2.74 5.07
N ALA A 54 12.48 3.62 5.94
CA ALA A 54 13.08 4.90 6.24
C ALA A 54 14.53 4.74 6.72
N SER A 55 14.79 3.79 7.61
CA SER A 55 16.14 3.48 8.08
C SER A 55 17.06 2.95 6.99
N ILE A 56 16.55 2.10 6.08
CA ILE A 56 17.34 1.51 4.99
C ILE A 56 17.68 2.54 3.92
N LEU A 57 16.72 3.41 3.60
CA LEU A 57 16.86 4.45 2.58
C LEU A 57 17.52 5.72 3.13
N GLU A 58 17.77 5.77 4.45
CA GLU A 58 18.31 6.96 5.13
C GLU A 58 17.42 8.19 4.90
N SER A 59 16.08 7.98 4.98
CA SER A 59 15.09 9.03 4.72
C SER A 59 14.82 9.83 5.99
N ASP A 60 15.05 11.14 5.91
CA ASP A 60 14.78 12.08 7.00
C ASP A 60 13.35 12.67 6.92
N ASP A 61 12.78 12.76 5.70
CA ASP A 61 11.41 13.20 5.46
C ASP A 61 10.55 11.99 5.08
N VAL A 62 9.65 11.59 5.98
CA VAL A 62 8.77 10.43 5.80
C VAL A 62 7.32 10.87 5.90
N ALA A 63 6.59 10.70 4.81
CA ALA A 63 5.16 10.90 4.74
C ALA A 63 4.42 9.56 4.58
N CYS A 64 3.30 9.44 5.28
CA CYS A 64 2.44 8.27 5.29
C CYS A 64 1.05 8.64 4.79
N LEU A 65 0.50 7.88 3.86
CA LEU A 65 -0.91 7.92 3.50
C LEU A 65 -1.62 6.73 4.17
N GLU A 66 -2.48 7.01 5.15
CA GLU A 66 -3.16 5.97 5.92
C GLU A 66 -4.61 6.36 6.20
N SER A 67 -5.55 5.55 5.78
CA SER A 67 -6.99 5.80 5.95
C SER A 67 -7.45 5.74 7.40
N SER A 68 -6.84 4.88 8.22
CA SER A 68 -7.20 4.71 9.63
C SER A 68 -6.73 5.88 10.48
N LYS A 69 -7.68 6.58 11.11
CA LYS A 69 -7.36 7.65 12.07
C LYS A 69 -6.50 7.15 13.23
N ALA A 70 -6.77 5.94 13.73
CA ALA A 70 -6.02 5.35 14.83
C ALA A 70 -4.57 5.09 14.43
N MET A 71 -4.35 4.54 13.22
CA MET A 71 -3.00 4.30 12.71
C MET A 71 -2.24 5.61 12.46
N ARG A 72 -2.91 6.66 11.93
CA ARG A 72 -2.26 7.97 11.77
C ARG A 72 -1.79 8.56 13.10
N VAL A 73 -2.52 8.34 14.19
CA VAL A 73 -2.06 8.76 15.53
C VAL A 73 -0.78 8.02 15.92
N THR A 74 -0.71 6.71 15.68
CA THR A 74 0.49 5.91 15.92
C THR A 74 1.67 6.38 15.08
N LEU A 75 1.46 6.60 13.78
CA LEU A 75 2.48 7.07 12.85
C LEU A 75 3.04 8.44 13.24
N ARG A 76 2.17 9.37 13.64
CA ARG A 76 2.60 10.69 14.16
C ARG A 76 3.37 10.56 15.46
N GLY A 77 3.01 9.62 16.34
CA GLY A 77 3.77 9.29 17.54
C GLY A 77 5.17 8.73 17.26
N MET A 78 5.39 8.16 16.07
CA MET A 78 6.70 7.72 15.58
C MET A 78 7.50 8.83 14.89
N GLY A 79 6.94 10.04 14.79
CA GLY A 79 7.56 11.20 14.15
C GLY A 79 7.30 11.32 12.65
N PHE A 80 6.44 10.49 12.07
CA PHE A 80 6.08 10.57 10.65
C PHE A 80 4.97 11.58 10.39
N ARG A 81 4.99 12.26 9.25
CA ARG A 81 3.85 13.00 8.74
C ARG A 81 2.83 11.98 8.24
N ALA A 82 1.61 11.96 8.79
CA ALA A 82 0.61 10.97 8.46
C ALA A 82 -0.72 11.63 8.09
N GLU A 83 -1.13 11.45 6.83
CA GLU A 83 -2.29 12.11 6.25
C GLU A 83 -3.33 11.08 5.78
N ALA A 84 -4.59 11.52 5.72
CA ALA A 84 -5.68 10.64 5.28
C ALA A 84 -5.80 10.61 3.76
N THR A 85 -5.48 11.72 3.11
CA THR A 85 -5.66 11.91 1.68
C THR A 85 -4.41 12.48 1.03
N PRO A 86 -4.19 12.24 -0.26
CA PRO A 86 -3.05 12.80 -0.98
C PRO A 86 -3.03 14.33 -1.04
N ASP A 87 -4.20 14.99 -1.01
CA ASP A 87 -4.29 16.46 -1.04
C ASP A 87 -3.67 17.10 0.20
N GLU A 88 -3.73 16.40 1.33
CA GLU A 88 -3.12 16.86 2.59
C GLU A 88 -1.58 16.82 2.55
N LEU A 89 -0.98 16.13 1.57
CA LEU A 89 0.46 16.13 1.33
C LEU A 89 0.93 17.38 0.55
N GLY A 90 0.01 18.13 -0.06
CA GLY A 90 0.35 19.23 -0.96
C GLY A 90 1.02 18.76 -2.25
N ASP A 91 1.91 19.58 -2.80
CA ASP A 91 2.64 19.31 -4.05
C ASP A 91 4.02 18.67 -3.83
N ASP A 92 4.24 18.03 -2.69
CA ASP A 92 5.53 17.44 -2.35
C ASP A 92 5.90 16.30 -3.32
N ALA A 93 7.15 16.34 -3.77
CA ALA A 93 7.77 15.27 -4.54
C ALA A 93 8.71 14.46 -3.64
N PHE A 94 8.64 13.14 -3.73
CA PHE A 94 9.42 12.21 -2.92
C PHE A 94 10.50 11.52 -3.75
N ALA A 95 11.64 11.23 -3.11
CA ALA A 95 12.71 10.46 -3.75
C ALA A 95 12.38 8.96 -3.85
N ALA A 96 11.53 8.46 -2.95
CA ALA A 96 11.04 7.10 -2.98
C ALA A 96 9.58 7.01 -2.54
N ALA A 97 8.89 5.95 -2.98
CA ALA A 97 7.58 5.57 -2.46
C ALA A 97 7.48 4.06 -2.22
N SER A 98 6.55 3.65 -1.35
CA SER A 98 6.21 2.25 -1.10
C SER A 98 4.70 2.00 -1.10
N LEU A 99 4.31 0.85 -1.71
CA LEU A 99 2.95 0.32 -1.78
C LEU A 99 3.01 -1.16 -1.37
N LEU A 100 3.13 -1.43 -0.08
CA LEU A 100 3.36 -2.78 0.42
C LEU A 100 2.03 -3.49 0.70
N ASN A 101 1.63 -4.40 -0.20
CA ASN A 101 0.36 -5.16 -0.13
C ASN A 101 -0.88 -4.25 -0.09
N VAL A 102 -0.89 -3.19 -0.88
CA VAL A 102 -1.98 -2.21 -1.00
C VAL A 102 -2.74 -2.37 -2.30
N LEU A 103 -2.07 -2.65 -3.42
CA LEU A 103 -2.69 -2.71 -4.74
C LEU A 103 -3.71 -3.85 -4.89
N ASP A 104 -3.62 -4.88 -4.06
CA ASP A 104 -4.60 -5.97 -3.98
C ASP A 104 -5.73 -5.68 -2.96
N ARG A 105 -5.71 -4.53 -2.29
CA ARG A 105 -6.64 -4.13 -1.23
C ARG A 105 -7.45 -2.87 -1.53
N CYS A 106 -7.22 -2.23 -2.65
CA CYS A 106 -7.91 -1.00 -3.05
C CYS A 106 -8.81 -1.21 -4.27
N ASP A 107 -9.77 -0.31 -4.44
CA ASP A 107 -10.76 -0.39 -5.51
C ASP A 107 -10.18 -0.08 -6.90
N GLU A 108 -9.24 0.84 -6.95
CA GLU A 108 -8.67 1.36 -8.19
C GLU A 108 -7.13 1.41 -8.13
N PRO A 109 -6.46 0.23 -8.08
CA PRO A 109 -5.01 0.17 -7.92
C PRO A 109 -4.22 0.89 -9.02
N GLY A 110 -4.73 0.93 -10.25
CA GLY A 110 -4.09 1.68 -11.34
C GLY A 110 -4.10 3.19 -11.10
N ALA A 111 -5.21 3.73 -10.60
CA ALA A 111 -5.30 5.15 -10.27
C ALA A 111 -4.40 5.51 -9.07
N LEU A 112 -4.38 4.66 -8.04
CA LEU A 112 -3.48 4.84 -6.90
C LEU A 112 -2.01 4.80 -7.31
N LEU A 113 -1.65 3.86 -8.19
CA LEU A 113 -0.30 3.75 -8.73
C LEU A 113 0.13 5.01 -9.49
N ASN A 114 -0.75 5.55 -10.33
CA ASN A 114 -0.48 6.79 -11.07
C ASN A 114 -0.29 7.98 -10.13
N LEU A 115 -1.19 8.12 -9.15
CA LEU A 115 -1.10 9.18 -8.14
C LEU A 115 0.23 9.13 -7.38
N VAL A 116 0.67 7.95 -6.98
CA VAL A 116 1.95 7.77 -6.27
C VAL A 116 3.13 8.06 -7.20
N ALA A 117 3.11 7.54 -8.42
CA ALA A 117 4.18 7.75 -9.39
C ALA A 117 4.33 9.23 -9.78
N ASP A 118 3.23 9.98 -9.85
CA ASP A 118 3.26 11.44 -10.11
C ASP A 118 3.90 12.24 -8.95
N ARG A 119 3.92 11.68 -7.74
CA ARG A 119 4.56 12.27 -6.56
C ARG A 119 5.99 11.79 -6.33
N VAL A 120 6.47 10.83 -7.08
CA VAL A 120 7.86 10.37 -7.03
C VAL A 120 8.67 11.12 -8.08
N ALA A 121 9.81 11.65 -7.68
CA ALA A 121 10.74 12.34 -8.57
C ALA A 121 11.14 11.44 -9.75
N ASP A 122 11.52 12.07 -10.87
CA ASP A 122 12.08 11.35 -12.00
C ASP A 122 13.36 10.61 -11.58
N GLY A 123 13.48 9.35 -11.98
CA GLY A 123 14.53 8.46 -11.49
C GLY A 123 14.35 7.97 -10.05
N GLY A 124 13.24 8.33 -9.37
CA GLY A 124 12.96 7.89 -8.01
C GLY A 124 12.53 6.43 -7.90
N LEU A 125 12.61 5.89 -6.70
CA LEU A 125 12.33 4.48 -6.40
C LEU A 125 10.86 4.27 -6.04
N ILE A 126 10.22 3.25 -6.60
CA ILE A 126 8.88 2.80 -6.17
C ILE A 126 8.96 1.32 -5.79
N LEU A 127 8.72 1.03 -4.51
CA LEU A 127 8.64 -0.34 -3.99
C LEU A 127 7.18 -0.82 -3.98
N ILE A 128 6.92 -1.96 -4.61
CA ILE A 128 5.59 -2.57 -4.64
C ILE A 128 5.70 -4.00 -4.10
N ALA A 129 4.90 -4.35 -3.10
CA ALA A 129 4.72 -5.73 -2.69
C ALA A 129 3.30 -6.20 -3.02
N SER A 130 3.17 -7.44 -3.46
CA SER A 130 1.86 -8.06 -3.69
C SER A 130 1.91 -9.55 -3.42
N VAL A 131 0.89 -10.06 -2.74
CA VAL A 131 0.67 -11.50 -2.61
C VAL A 131 0.33 -12.08 -3.98
N LEU A 132 0.92 -13.22 -4.31
CA LEU A 132 0.67 -13.93 -5.56
C LEU A 132 0.14 -15.35 -5.27
N PRO A 133 -0.82 -15.83 -6.06
CA PRO A 133 -1.44 -15.20 -7.23
C PRO A 133 -2.25 -13.95 -6.83
N TYR A 134 -2.20 -12.92 -7.69
CA TYR A 134 -2.90 -11.66 -7.44
C TYR A 134 -4.41 -11.88 -7.33
N SER A 135 -4.96 -11.54 -6.18
CA SER A 135 -6.39 -11.73 -5.86
C SER A 135 -6.94 -10.47 -5.17
N PRO A 136 -7.36 -9.47 -5.95
CA PRO A 136 -7.76 -8.17 -5.39
C PRO A 136 -9.07 -8.27 -4.61
N MET A 137 -8.98 -8.00 -3.31
CA MET A 137 -10.12 -8.02 -2.39
C MET A 137 -10.08 -6.82 -1.45
N VAL A 138 -11.12 -6.00 -1.50
CA VAL A 138 -11.30 -4.87 -0.60
C VAL A 138 -12.00 -5.34 0.67
N HIS A 139 -11.42 -5.07 1.81
CA HIS A 139 -12.00 -5.38 3.11
C HIS A 139 -12.73 -4.16 3.66
N GLU A 140 -14.06 -4.22 3.70
CA GLU A 140 -14.86 -3.16 4.30
C GLU A 140 -14.88 -3.33 5.82
N GLY A 141 -14.28 -2.37 6.53
CA GLY A 141 -14.07 -2.43 7.98
C GLY A 141 -15.31 -2.27 8.86
N ARG A 142 -16.53 -2.25 8.30
CA ARG A 142 -17.77 -2.17 9.08
C ARG A 142 -18.21 -3.55 9.55
N TRP A 143 -18.13 -3.75 10.83
CA TRP A 143 -18.84 -4.82 11.52
C TRP A 143 -20.33 -4.47 11.58
N LEU A 144 -21.09 -4.91 10.60
CA LEU A 144 -22.56 -4.73 10.58
C LEU A 144 -23.30 -5.78 11.42
N SER A 145 -22.61 -6.76 11.97
CA SER A 145 -23.21 -7.84 12.77
C SER A 145 -22.39 -8.12 14.03
N PRO A 146 -23.02 -8.39 15.17
CA PRO A 146 -22.33 -8.88 16.38
C PRO A 146 -21.59 -10.22 16.16
N TYR A 147 -22.00 -10.97 15.13
CA TYR A 147 -21.36 -12.20 14.63
C TYR A 147 -20.68 -11.98 13.28
N GLY A 148 -20.41 -10.70 12.91
CA GLY A 148 -20.07 -10.29 11.57
C GLY A 148 -18.76 -10.85 11.07
N LYS A 149 -18.85 -11.55 9.95
CA LYS A 149 -17.71 -11.78 9.08
C LYS A 149 -17.32 -10.44 8.47
N ALA A 150 -16.02 -10.13 8.45
CA ALA A 150 -15.53 -9.01 7.67
C ALA A 150 -16.05 -9.18 6.24
N GLN A 151 -16.78 -8.19 5.73
CA GLN A 151 -17.24 -8.24 4.36
C GLN A 151 -16.05 -7.90 3.46
N SER A 152 -15.66 -8.85 2.66
CA SER A 152 -14.70 -8.64 1.60
C SER A 152 -15.44 -8.71 0.26
N ARG A 153 -15.12 -7.80 -0.63
CA ARG A 153 -15.67 -7.75 -1.98
C ARG A 153 -14.53 -7.59 -3.00
N ARG A 154 -14.82 -7.89 -4.23
CA ARG A 154 -13.87 -7.64 -5.31
C ARG A 154 -13.64 -6.14 -5.48
N ALA A 155 -12.42 -5.77 -5.85
CA ALA A 155 -12.07 -4.41 -6.28
C ALA A 155 -12.94 -4.00 -7.49
N LYS A 156 -13.27 -2.71 -7.58
CA LYS A 156 -14.12 -2.19 -8.67
C LYS A 156 -13.39 -2.20 -10.02
N ARG A 157 -12.13 -1.79 -10.03
CA ARG A 157 -11.27 -1.70 -11.23
C ARG A 157 -9.88 -2.27 -10.93
N PRO A 158 -9.76 -3.59 -10.71
CA PRO A 158 -8.49 -4.22 -10.38
C PRO A 158 -7.51 -4.14 -11.55
N LEU A 159 -6.22 -4.25 -11.26
CA LEU A 159 -5.22 -4.50 -12.30
C LEU A 159 -5.57 -5.78 -13.06
N GLN A 160 -5.42 -5.75 -14.37
CA GLN A 160 -5.74 -6.87 -15.25
C GLN A 160 -4.57 -7.87 -15.31
N VAL A 161 -4.34 -8.56 -14.19
CA VAL A 161 -3.26 -9.56 -14.08
C VAL A 161 -3.73 -10.89 -14.66
N LYS A 162 -3.04 -11.39 -15.69
CA LYS A 162 -3.35 -12.68 -16.29
C LYS A 162 -3.08 -13.80 -15.27
N PRO A 163 -3.96 -14.82 -15.17
CA PRO A 163 -3.68 -15.99 -14.35
C PRO A 163 -2.39 -16.70 -14.79
N ALA A 164 -1.70 -17.29 -13.84
CA ALA A 164 -0.47 -18.03 -14.11
C ALA A 164 -0.45 -19.35 -13.31
N ARG A 165 0.31 -20.34 -13.82
CA ARG A 165 0.45 -21.65 -13.17
C ARG A 165 1.62 -21.70 -12.19
N THR A 166 2.61 -20.83 -12.37
CA THR A 166 3.79 -20.73 -11.50
C THR A 166 3.84 -19.36 -10.85
N PHE A 167 4.54 -19.26 -9.74
CA PHE A 167 4.74 -17.99 -9.03
C PHE A 167 5.46 -16.97 -9.91
N GLU A 168 6.52 -17.40 -10.61
CA GLU A 168 7.36 -16.55 -11.46
C GLU A 168 6.55 -16.00 -12.66
N ALA A 169 5.72 -16.83 -13.30
CA ALA A 169 4.82 -16.37 -14.35
C ALA A 169 3.77 -15.38 -13.80
N GLY A 170 3.30 -15.59 -12.57
CA GLY A 170 2.41 -14.66 -11.86
C GLY A 170 3.09 -13.32 -11.59
N ALA A 171 4.36 -13.34 -11.17
CA ALA A 171 5.15 -12.14 -10.96
C ALA A 171 5.36 -11.34 -12.26
N ILE A 172 5.69 -12.02 -13.35
CA ILE A 172 5.82 -11.41 -14.68
C ILE A 172 4.50 -10.77 -15.12
N ASN A 173 3.38 -11.49 -14.98
CA ASN A 173 2.07 -10.97 -15.35
C ASN A 173 1.65 -9.76 -14.49
N PHE A 174 2.03 -9.76 -13.21
CA PHE A 174 1.81 -8.62 -12.32
C PHE A 174 2.61 -7.40 -12.78
N VAL A 175 3.91 -7.56 -13.04
CA VAL A 175 4.79 -6.49 -13.57
C VAL A 175 4.24 -5.91 -14.87
N ASN A 176 3.84 -6.76 -15.81
CA ASN A 176 3.25 -6.32 -17.08
C ASN A 176 1.98 -5.49 -16.86
N SER A 177 1.16 -5.84 -15.86
CA SER A 177 -0.07 -5.11 -15.52
C SER A 177 0.22 -3.78 -14.83
N VAL A 178 1.25 -3.71 -13.97
CA VAL A 178 1.75 -2.48 -13.37
C VAL A 178 2.26 -1.53 -14.45
N GLN A 179 3.09 -2.01 -15.36
CA GLN A 179 3.65 -1.22 -16.46
C GLN A 179 2.58 -0.81 -17.50
N ALA A 180 1.54 -1.62 -17.70
CA ALA A 180 0.41 -1.23 -18.53
C ALA A 180 -0.43 -0.11 -17.89
N ALA A 181 -0.55 -0.10 -16.56
CA ALA A 181 -1.25 0.94 -15.82
C ALA A 181 -0.42 2.23 -15.72
N ARG A 182 0.90 2.11 -15.60
CA ARG A 182 1.84 3.23 -15.57
C ARG A 182 3.05 2.90 -16.47
N PRO A 183 2.99 3.22 -17.76
CA PRO A 183 4.16 3.17 -18.65
C PRO A 183 5.27 4.06 -18.10
N GLY A 184 6.49 3.69 -18.10
CA GLY A 184 7.59 4.47 -17.49
C GLY A 184 8.01 3.98 -16.10
N LEU A 185 7.32 3.01 -15.54
CA LEU A 185 7.87 2.24 -14.42
C LEU A 185 8.78 1.14 -14.97
N GLU A 186 10.06 1.26 -14.73
CA GLU A 186 11.07 0.28 -15.14
C GLU A 186 11.39 -0.64 -13.98
N LEU A 187 11.16 -1.96 -14.16
CA LEU A 187 11.53 -2.94 -13.15
C LEU A 187 13.05 -3.06 -13.06
N GLU A 188 13.63 -2.76 -11.91
CA GLU A 188 15.06 -2.95 -11.65
C GLU A 188 15.36 -4.30 -11.02
N ARG A 189 14.57 -4.66 -10.01
CA ARG A 189 14.77 -5.88 -9.21
C ARG A 189 13.46 -6.40 -8.68
N TRP A 190 13.44 -7.67 -8.37
CA TRP A 190 12.36 -8.27 -7.60
C TRP A 190 12.83 -9.48 -6.82
N THR A 191 12.06 -9.87 -5.82
CA THR A 191 12.33 -11.06 -5.03
C THR A 191 11.02 -11.70 -4.57
N ARG A 192 11.06 -13.01 -4.33
CA ARG A 192 9.97 -13.74 -3.67
C ARG A 192 10.28 -13.85 -2.18
N LEU A 193 9.35 -13.47 -1.34
CA LEU A 193 9.47 -13.52 0.11
C LEU A 193 8.24 -14.14 0.74
N PRO A 194 8.37 -14.83 1.88
CA PRO A 194 7.20 -15.16 2.68
C PRO A 194 6.60 -13.86 3.26
N TYR A 195 5.29 -13.75 3.19
CA TYR A 195 4.52 -12.69 3.83
C TYR A 195 3.78 -13.27 5.02
N VAL A 196 4.07 -12.77 6.20
CA VAL A 196 3.41 -13.21 7.41
C VAL A 196 2.44 -12.14 7.85
N SER A 197 1.16 -12.48 7.90
CA SER A 197 0.12 -11.60 8.41
C SER A 197 -0.52 -12.18 9.65
N SER A 198 -1.03 -11.31 10.51
CA SER A 198 -1.84 -11.72 11.66
C SER A 198 -3.07 -12.50 11.19
N GLY A 199 -3.41 -13.52 11.93
CA GLY A 199 -4.53 -14.38 11.65
C GLY A 199 -5.88 -13.82 12.13
N ASP A 200 -6.82 -14.71 12.23
CA ASP A 200 -8.19 -14.47 12.71
C ASP A 200 -8.55 -15.46 13.84
N THR A 201 -9.84 -15.65 14.07
CA THR A 201 -10.33 -16.60 15.09
C THR A 201 -10.03 -18.05 14.75
N GLY A 202 -9.72 -18.38 13.51
CA GLY A 202 -9.44 -19.74 13.05
C GLY A 202 -7.96 -20.07 12.95
N ARG A 203 -7.11 -19.06 12.77
CA ARG A 203 -5.65 -19.21 12.63
C ARG A 203 -4.92 -18.04 13.27
N THR A 204 -3.83 -18.31 13.95
CA THR A 204 -2.99 -17.30 14.60
C THR A 204 -2.25 -16.43 13.58
N HIS A 205 -1.79 -17.04 12.50
CA HIS A 205 -1.05 -16.38 11.42
C HIS A 205 -1.38 -16.99 10.06
N TYR A 206 -1.24 -16.19 9.04
CA TYR A 206 -1.21 -16.62 7.64
C TYR A 206 0.19 -16.41 7.09
N VAL A 207 0.73 -17.45 6.46
CA VAL A 207 1.97 -17.37 5.70
C VAL A 207 1.60 -17.48 4.23
N LEU A 208 1.88 -16.44 3.48
CA LEU A 208 1.55 -16.31 2.06
C LEU A 208 2.83 -16.06 1.27
N ASP A 209 2.81 -16.36 -0.01
CA ASP A 209 3.88 -15.99 -0.92
C ASP A 209 3.62 -14.60 -1.49
N GLN A 210 4.60 -13.73 -1.40
CA GLN A 210 4.55 -12.41 -2.03
C GLN A 210 5.76 -12.18 -2.92
N ALA A 211 5.59 -11.31 -3.89
CA ALA A 211 6.69 -10.72 -4.63
C ALA A 211 6.87 -9.27 -4.20
N VAL A 212 8.11 -8.85 -4.03
CA VAL A 212 8.49 -7.45 -3.77
C VAL A 212 9.29 -6.98 -4.96
N PHE A 213 8.86 -5.88 -5.55
CA PHE A 213 9.38 -5.30 -6.77
C PHE A 213 9.96 -3.92 -6.47
N ALA A 214 11.12 -3.62 -7.02
CA ALA A 214 11.72 -2.30 -7.05
C ALA A 214 11.62 -1.76 -8.48
N PHE A 215 10.91 -0.66 -8.65
CA PHE A 215 10.75 0.04 -9.91
C PHE A 215 11.47 1.39 -9.86
N ARG A 216 12.01 1.81 -11.02
CA ARG A 216 12.46 3.16 -11.27
C ARG A 216 11.36 3.94 -11.96
N ASN A 217 11.05 5.13 -11.46
CA ASN A 217 10.09 6.03 -12.12
C ASN A 217 10.83 6.82 -13.21
N ALA A 218 10.75 6.36 -14.47
CA ALA A 218 11.56 6.87 -15.57
C ALA A 218 10.90 7.98 -16.41
N MET A 219 9.70 8.48 -16.05
CA MET A 219 9.01 9.44 -16.93
C MET A 219 8.22 10.52 -16.21
N LYS A 220 8.70 11.77 -16.33
CA LYS A 220 7.82 12.95 -16.27
C LYS A 220 7.22 13.35 -17.62
N ASP A 221 7.74 12.84 -18.76
CA ASP A 221 7.38 13.30 -20.12
C ASP A 221 6.40 12.41 -20.88
N ALA A 222 5.89 11.31 -20.32
CA ALA A 222 4.75 10.63 -20.91
C ALA A 222 3.50 11.50 -20.66
N PRO A 223 2.73 11.84 -21.71
CA PRO A 223 1.46 12.50 -21.50
C PRO A 223 0.65 11.62 -20.55
N PRO A 224 0.04 12.19 -19.49
CA PRO A 224 -0.81 11.42 -18.60
C PRO A 224 -1.80 10.69 -19.49
N ALA A 225 -1.77 9.35 -19.47
CA ALA A 225 -2.83 8.58 -20.10
C ALA A 225 -4.10 9.23 -19.54
N ALA A 226 -4.96 9.76 -20.40
CA ALA A 226 -6.05 10.66 -20.08
C ALA A 226 -6.86 10.10 -18.90
N CYS A 227 -6.31 10.23 -17.73
CA CYS A 227 -6.94 9.93 -16.46
C CYS A 227 -7.81 11.14 -16.21
N ALA A 228 -9.01 11.05 -16.77
CA ALA A 228 -10.02 12.04 -16.58
C ALA A 228 -10.14 12.34 -15.10
N LYS A 229 -10.25 13.62 -14.76
CA LYS A 229 -10.56 14.23 -13.44
C LYS A 229 -11.73 13.58 -12.67
N ARG A 230 -12.27 12.45 -13.11
CA ARG A 230 -13.31 11.63 -12.47
C ARG A 230 -12.77 10.54 -11.54
N GLY A 231 -11.46 10.26 -11.54
CA GLY A 231 -10.86 9.24 -10.68
C GLY A 231 -10.53 9.72 -9.28
N ASP A 232 -10.20 10.99 -9.14
CA ASP A 232 -9.72 11.56 -7.89
C ASP A 232 -10.74 11.42 -6.76
N ASP A 233 -11.99 11.83 -6.97
CA ASP A 233 -13.06 11.70 -5.96
C ASP A 233 -13.29 10.28 -5.44
N GLN A 234 -12.99 9.25 -6.22
CA GLN A 234 -13.20 7.87 -5.80
C GLN A 234 -11.99 7.28 -5.05
N ILE A 235 -10.78 7.73 -5.37
CA ILE A 235 -9.56 7.38 -4.63
C ILE A 235 -9.64 7.99 -3.23
N TYR A 236 -10.09 9.23 -3.12
CA TYR A 236 -10.33 9.92 -1.86
C TYR A 236 -11.39 9.21 -1.02
N LYS A 237 -12.45 8.71 -1.65
CA LYS A 237 -13.44 7.87 -0.97
C LYS A 237 -12.83 6.58 -0.43
N TRP A 238 -11.88 5.96 -1.09
CA TRP A 238 -11.24 4.76 -0.57
C TRP A 238 -10.33 5.06 0.63
N LEU A 239 -9.57 6.15 0.57
CA LEU A 239 -8.77 6.63 1.70
C LEU A 239 -9.65 7.23 2.81
N GLY A 240 -10.84 7.76 2.48
CA GLY A 240 -11.75 8.47 3.39
C GLY A 240 -12.99 7.73 3.90
N THR A 241 -13.45 6.64 3.28
CA THR A 241 -14.75 6.00 3.60
C THR A 241 -14.83 5.29 4.96
N HIS A 242 -13.86 5.47 5.83
CA HIS A 242 -13.93 4.95 7.18
C HIS A 242 -14.34 6.01 8.22
N ILE A 243 -14.68 7.24 7.84
CA ILE A 243 -14.79 8.37 8.77
C ILE A 243 -16.21 8.95 8.90
N GLU A 244 -17.12 8.82 7.95
CA GLU A 244 -18.43 9.47 8.08
C GLU A 244 -19.54 8.48 8.45
N GLY A 245 -19.97 8.56 9.70
CA GLY A 245 -21.11 7.82 10.25
C GLY A 245 -21.22 7.90 11.76
N GLY A 246 -20.88 9.02 12.35
CA GLY A 246 -21.10 9.33 13.76
C GLY A 246 -21.77 10.69 13.90
N GLY A 247 -23.01 10.80 13.45
CA GLY A 247 -23.89 11.95 13.67
C GLY A 247 -25.32 11.43 13.76
N GLU A 248 -25.90 11.56 14.95
CA GLU A 248 -27.21 11.29 15.50
C GLU A 248 -27.41 9.95 16.19
#